data_f648ac31e01d74f3302297107e1ac462
#
_entry.id   f648ac31e01d74f3302297107e1ac462
#
_cell.length_a   1.000
_cell.length_b   1.000
_cell.length_c   1.000
_cell.angle_alpha   90.00
_cell.angle_beta   90.00
_cell.angle_gamma   90.00
#
_symmetry.space_group_name_H-M   'P 1'
#
loop_
_entity.id
_entity.type
_entity.pdbx_description
1 polymer ?
#
loop_
_entity_poly.entity_id
_entity_poly.type
_entity_poly.pdbx_seq_one_letter_code
_entity_poly.pdbx_strand_id
1 'polypeptide(L)'
;MNTTNTNNDPFLEEEELKSRKRTAVGSWLRELNGKQDTVLAHVGHMAESISFTFTRTLKWIASDTKLAADLPFFSDLKDPVTGEIVIDEDNIDLVRQRPVDWSRQEELARYLVAEPLHQFPPLLLVITTAWAEDKDAPEWDENGRATKSTFEFQPLGDFDGLVELSLDPAKYAIYALDGQHRVVGIRGAIEMVNSGQFQPKDKSGKAKGSNIQRDEWLGDERTLADVNKLPGETIGVQLIPGVIKGETMAEAQRRVASVFVHVNQTAAPLKDGDLTLIDRNDGCADVAKYIATKHPLFAGTKRVNWSNNTISKRSTLLTTLSTLKTCAKVYLQEEVAFESWFVKKGRGKTVSKRPSDAEIDKARELLSEIWTRIANLPSFQILASNPASKITEMRNFTSEGGQAHMLYRPIGQQVLIQAVGVLLHKPGVALSLDQIFEALHRYDAAGGFRLDDPSNPWYNVIYSDSFGKMVVSGKELATELLVYLVAGGSLPEREALRKKFAEARKSREGNAWDLNGNEVPADQVKLPAVL
;
A
#
# COMPACT_ATOMS: atom_id res chain seq x y z
N MET A 1 58.51 7.85 -56.31
CA MET A 1 57.70 8.97 -55.83
C MET A 1 56.35 8.40 -55.46
N ASN A 2 56.17 8.07 -54.20
CA ASN A 2 54.86 7.64 -53.64
C ASN A 2 54.40 8.75 -52.74
N THR A 3 53.40 9.49 -53.20
CA THR A 3 52.68 10.45 -52.43
C THR A 3 51.52 9.72 -51.76
N THR A 4 51.64 9.41 -50.47
CA THR A 4 50.54 8.99 -49.60
C THR A 4 49.67 10.19 -49.33
N ASN A 5 48.52 10.22 -49.98
CA ASN A 5 47.47 11.16 -49.73
C ASN A 5 46.70 10.69 -48.45
N THR A 6 47.01 11.27 -47.30
CA THR A 6 46.24 11.12 -46.11
C THR A 6 45.00 11.97 -46.28
N ASN A 7 43.88 11.34 -46.64
CA ASN A 7 42.56 11.95 -46.56
C ASN A 7 42.26 12.28 -45.08
N ASN A 8 42.52 13.51 -44.67
CA ASN A 8 41.96 14.07 -43.45
C ASN A 8 40.45 14.31 -43.69
N ASP A 9 39.61 13.37 -43.27
CA ASP A 9 38.18 13.56 -43.28
C ASP A 9 37.82 14.43 -42.07
N PRO A 10 37.28 15.66 -42.26
CA PRO A 10 36.94 16.58 -41.18
C PRO A 10 35.91 16.00 -40.19
N PHE A 11 35.08 15.08 -40.65
CA PHE A 11 34.09 14.39 -39.81
C PHE A 11 34.75 13.38 -38.86
N LEU A 12 35.81 12.69 -39.29
CA LEU A 12 36.59 11.77 -38.44
C LEU A 12 37.36 12.52 -37.35
N GLU A 13 37.94 13.67 -37.67
CA GLU A 13 38.61 14.53 -36.69
C GLU A 13 37.63 15.08 -35.65
N GLU A 14 36.43 15.44 -36.06
CA GLU A 14 35.37 15.91 -35.13
C GLU A 14 34.86 14.78 -34.21
N GLU A 15 34.69 13.56 -34.72
CA GLU A 15 34.29 12.40 -33.90
C GLU A 15 35.40 11.99 -32.93
N GLU A 16 36.66 11.99 -33.35
CA GLU A 16 37.76 11.74 -32.44
C GLU A 16 37.89 12.80 -31.35
N LEU A 17 37.69 14.07 -31.67
CA LEU A 17 37.71 15.16 -30.69
C LEU A 17 36.55 15.02 -29.70
N LYS A 18 35.34 14.68 -30.17
CA LYS A 18 34.19 14.38 -29.32
C LYS A 18 34.45 13.18 -28.41
N SER A 19 35.09 12.13 -28.93
CA SER A 19 35.48 10.95 -28.17
C SER A 19 36.49 11.27 -27.08
N ARG A 20 37.52 12.04 -27.39
CA ARG A 20 38.54 12.49 -26.41
C ARG A 20 37.91 13.37 -25.31
N LYS A 21 37.00 14.29 -25.66
CA LYS A 21 36.29 15.11 -24.70
C LYS A 21 35.42 14.26 -23.77
N ARG A 22 34.68 13.29 -24.31
CA ARG A 22 33.89 12.35 -23.50
C ARG A 22 34.75 11.52 -22.54
N THR A 23 35.91 11.05 -22.99
CA THR A 23 36.87 10.29 -22.18
C THR A 23 37.45 11.15 -21.06
N ALA A 24 37.80 12.41 -21.32
CA ALA A 24 38.30 13.34 -20.32
C ALA A 24 37.26 13.65 -19.24
N VAL A 25 36.02 13.93 -19.66
CA VAL A 25 34.87 14.13 -18.73
C VAL A 25 34.61 12.87 -17.91
N GLY A 26 34.63 11.70 -18.53
CA GLY A 26 34.45 10.42 -17.82
C GLY A 26 35.58 10.10 -16.84
N SER A 27 36.81 10.53 -17.11
CA SER A 27 37.94 10.41 -16.17
C SER A 27 37.77 11.32 -14.96
N TRP A 28 37.42 12.57 -15.22
CA TRP A 28 37.17 13.56 -14.19
C TRP A 28 35.97 13.16 -13.29
N LEU A 29 34.87 12.68 -13.88
CA LEU A 29 33.72 12.17 -13.12
C LEU A 29 34.10 10.96 -12.25
N ARG A 30 35.01 10.09 -12.71
CA ARG A 30 35.50 8.97 -11.89
C ARG A 30 36.35 9.46 -10.72
N GLU A 31 37.18 10.50 -10.93
CA GLU A 31 37.96 11.12 -9.87
C GLU A 31 37.04 11.75 -8.79
N LEU A 32 36.01 12.49 -9.21
CA LEU A 32 34.98 13.05 -8.30
C LEU A 32 34.24 11.97 -7.51
N ASN A 33 33.77 10.93 -8.20
CA ASN A 33 33.08 9.82 -7.57
C ASN A 33 33.98 8.97 -6.65
N GLY A 34 35.29 9.06 -6.82
CA GLY A 34 36.29 8.43 -5.94
C GLY A 34 36.47 9.16 -4.62
N LYS A 35 36.08 10.44 -4.53
CA LYS A 35 36.04 11.21 -3.27
C LYS A 35 34.74 10.89 -2.54
N GLN A 36 34.85 10.24 -1.38
CA GLN A 36 33.69 9.70 -0.64
C GLN A 36 32.63 10.76 -0.29
N ASP A 37 33.07 12.01 -0.06
CA ASP A 37 32.24 13.10 0.43
C ASP A 37 31.94 14.17 -0.63
N THR A 38 32.32 13.94 -1.89
CA THR A 38 32.08 14.89 -2.98
C THR A 38 31.07 14.32 -3.96
N VAL A 39 30.19 15.19 -4.49
CA VAL A 39 29.21 14.81 -5.51
C VAL A 39 29.00 15.92 -6.52
N LEU A 40 28.78 15.53 -7.77
CA LEU A 40 28.30 16.42 -8.80
C LEU A 40 26.78 16.52 -8.73
N ALA A 41 26.24 17.74 -8.70
CA ALA A 41 24.81 17.96 -8.60
C ALA A 41 24.32 19.01 -9.60
N HIS A 42 23.06 18.88 -9.98
CA HIS A 42 22.32 19.92 -10.69
C HIS A 42 21.64 20.85 -9.69
N VAL A 43 21.78 22.16 -9.90
CA VAL A 43 21.07 23.18 -9.13
C VAL A 43 19.70 23.40 -9.74
N GLY A 44 18.66 23.34 -8.91
CA GLY A 44 17.30 23.72 -9.26
C GLY A 44 16.85 24.95 -8.49
N HIS A 45 16.18 25.87 -9.16
CA HIS A 45 15.57 27.05 -8.57
C HIS A 45 14.05 26.98 -8.74
N MET A 46 13.30 27.18 -7.64
CA MET A 46 11.86 27.34 -7.66
C MET A 46 11.52 28.56 -6.79
N ALA A 47 11.16 29.67 -7.44
CA ALA A 47 11.05 30.98 -6.79
C ALA A 47 12.34 31.29 -5.99
N GLU A 48 12.24 31.52 -4.69
CA GLU A 48 13.38 31.80 -3.81
C GLU A 48 14.06 30.52 -3.25
N SER A 49 13.49 29.34 -3.57
CA SER A 49 14.04 28.07 -3.09
C SER A 49 15.13 27.54 -4.01
N ILE A 50 16.22 27.06 -3.41
CA ILE A 50 17.31 26.37 -4.09
C ILE A 50 17.31 24.91 -3.70
N SER A 51 17.56 24.02 -4.67
CA SER A 51 17.73 22.59 -4.43
C SER A 51 18.83 22.01 -5.30
N PHE A 52 19.42 20.90 -4.84
CA PHE A 52 20.48 20.18 -5.53
C PHE A 52 20.05 18.75 -5.81
N THR A 53 20.13 18.31 -7.07
CA THR A 53 19.70 16.96 -7.47
C THR A 53 20.92 16.15 -7.90
N PHE A 54 21.08 14.97 -7.29
CA PHE A 54 22.18 14.03 -7.54
C PHE A 54 21.76 12.60 -7.19
N THR A 55 22.67 11.64 -7.31
CA THR A 55 22.45 10.25 -6.88
C THR A 55 23.45 9.85 -5.79
N ARG A 56 23.02 8.98 -4.86
CA ARG A 56 23.87 8.37 -3.84
C ARG A 56 23.59 6.89 -3.69
N THR A 57 24.62 6.15 -3.25
CA THR A 57 24.48 4.72 -3.01
C THR A 57 23.54 4.42 -1.84
N LEU A 58 22.89 3.27 -1.89
CA LEU A 58 22.04 2.84 -0.77
C LEU A 58 22.82 2.70 0.53
N LYS A 59 24.11 2.31 0.45
CA LYS A 59 25.00 2.28 1.61
C LYS A 59 25.14 3.67 2.23
N TRP A 60 25.40 4.72 1.43
CA TRP A 60 25.51 6.09 1.92
C TRP A 60 24.20 6.57 2.55
N ILE A 61 23.05 6.31 1.91
CA ILE A 61 21.74 6.65 2.46
C ILE A 61 21.53 6.01 3.84
N ALA A 62 21.91 4.73 3.99
CA ALA A 62 21.75 4.00 5.26
C ALA A 62 22.59 4.60 6.40
N SER A 63 23.86 5.01 6.09
CA SER A 63 24.83 5.50 7.09
C SER A 63 24.71 6.98 7.40
N ASP A 64 24.53 7.83 6.37
CA ASP A 64 24.74 9.28 6.49
C ASP A 64 23.44 10.10 6.52
N THR A 65 22.27 9.46 6.36
CA THR A 65 20.97 10.16 6.40
C THR A 65 20.27 9.91 7.73
N LYS A 66 19.94 10.95 8.48
CA LYS A 66 19.13 10.90 9.71
C LYS A 66 17.63 10.99 9.38
N LEU A 67 16.77 10.68 10.35
CA LEU A 67 15.32 10.79 10.19
C LEU A 67 14.85 12.22 10.51
N ALA A 68 13.75 12.68 9.93
CA ALA A 68 13.23 14.02 10.17
C ALA A 68 12.85 14.26 11.64
N ALA A 69 12.46 13.21 12.37
CA ALA A 69 12.19 13.30 13.80
C ALA A 69 13.41 13.75 14.64
N ASP A 70 14.61 13.57 14.09
CA ASP A 70 15.86 13.95 14.72
C ASP A 70 16.34 15.35 14.25
N LEU A 71 15.57 16.01 13.36
CA LEU A 71 15.91 17.34 12.87
C LEU A 71 15.75 18.36 14.00
N PRO A 72 16.80 19.09 14.35
CA PRO A 72 16.80 20.04 15.48
C PRO A 72 15.76 21.15 15.34
N PHE A 73 15.42 21.56 14.12
CA PHE A 73 14.36 22.54 13.87
C PHE A 73 13.00 22.15 14.47
N PHE A 74 12.81 20.88 14.81
CA PHE A 74 11.60 20.38 15.46
C PHE A 74 11.82 20.04 16.95
N SER A 75 13.01 20.24 17.51
CA SER A 75 13.32 19.93 18.91
C SER A 75 12.56 20.81 19.89
N ASP A 76 12.41 22.10 19.55
CA ASP A 76 11.72 23.09 20.38
C ASP A 76 10.19 22.84 20.49
N LEU A 77 9.67 21.94 19.64
CA LEU A 77 8.27 21.54 19.66
C LEU A 77 8.02 20.34 20.57
N LYS A 78 9.06 19.76 21.18
CA LYS A 78 8.93 18.59 22.07
C LYS A 78 8.87 19.03 23.52
N ASP A 79 7.92 18.47 24.27
CA ASP A 79 7.90 18.58 25.72
C ASP A 79 9.20 17.97 26.29
N PRO A 80 9.97 18.73 27.10
CA PRO A 80 11.26 18.28 27.58
C PRO A 80 11.18 17.09 28.55
N VAL A 81 10.00 16.79 29.11
CA VAL A 81 9.79 15.71 30.08
C VAL A 81 9.23 14.46 29.40
N THR A 82 8.23 14.63 28.52
CA THR A 82 7.56 13.51 27.87
C THR A 82 8.16 13.15 26.52
N GLY A 83 8.90 14.07 25.88
CA GLY A 83 9.41 13.92 24.53
C GLY A 83 8.32 13.97 23.44
N GLU A 84 7.07 14.19 23.84
CA GLU A 84 5.95 14.35 22.92
C GLU A 84 5.93 15.77 22.33
N ILE A 85 5.43 15.90 21.10
CA ILE A 85 5.31 17.20 20.45
C ILE A 85 4.16 17.97 21.09
N VAL A 86 4.44 19.17 21.61
CA VAL A 86 3.43 20.08 22.13
C VAL A 86 2.74 20.77 20.95
N ILE A 87 1.44 20.58 20.86
CA ILE A 87 0.59 21.14 19.80
C ILE A 87 0.04 22.49 20.28
N ASP A 88 0.40 23.58 19.60
CA ASP A 88 -0.22 24.88 19.74
C ASP A 88 -0.75 25.39 18.38
N GLU A 89 -1.40 26.56 18.37
CA GLU A 89 -2.01 27.13 17.15
C GLU A 89 -0.96 27.45 16.07
N ASP A 90 0.28 27.74 16.45
CA ASP A 90 1.35 28.14 15.54
C ASP A 90 2.08 26.93 14.93
N ASN A 91 2.00 25.75 15.57
CA ASN A 91 2.75 24.57 15.15
C ASN A 91 1.87 23.36 14.76
N ILE A 92 0.55 23.48 14.79
CA ILE A 92 -0.40 22.41 14.48
C ILE A 92 -0.18 21.78 13.10
N ASP A 93 0.31 22.55 12.13
CA ASP A 93 0.65 22.07 10.80
C ASP A 93 1.97 21.28 10.78
N LEU A 94 2.90 21.62 11.67
CA LEU A 94 4.19 20.94 11.86
C LEU A 94 4.01 19.58 12.56
N VAL A 95 3.04 19.49 13.46
CA VAL A 95 2.75 18.33 14.30
C VAL A 95 2.13 17.15 13.52
N ARG A 96 1.62 17.37 12.32
CA ARG A 96 1.17 16.28 11.43
C ARG A 96 2.30 15.39 10.91
N GLN A 97 3.53 15.57 11.41
CA GLN A 97 4.62 14.63 11.18
C GLN A 97 4.25 13.27 11.79
N ARG A 98 3.87 12.33 10.94
CA ARG A 98 3.61 10.96 11.38
C ARG A 98 4.92 10.39 11.92
N PRO A 99 4.95 9.87 13.14
CA PRO A 99 6.11 9.15 13.62
C PRO A 99 6.45 8.03 12.64
N VAL A 100 7.74 7.72 12.51
CA VAL A 100 8.18 6.64 11.62
C VAL A 100 7.52 5.34 12.07
N ASP A 101 6.71 4.76 11.21
CA ASP A 101 6.16 3.42 11.43
C ASP A 101 7.23 2.37 11.08
N TRP A 102 7.98 1.93 12.09
CA TRP A 102 9.06 0.96 11.95
C TRP A 102 8.56 -0.42 11.47
N SER A 103 7.28 -0.73 11.65
CA SER A 103 6.73 -1.99 11.13
C SER A 103 6.78 -2.10 9.60
N ARG A 104 6.93 -0.96 8.90
CA ARG A 104 7.10 -0.90 7.44
C ARG A 104 8.53 -1.22 6.98
N GLN A 105 9.50 -1.25 7.89
CA GLN A 105 10.90 -1.53 7.56
C GLN A 105 11.05 -2.89 6.87
N GLU A 106 10.41 -3.93 7.43
CA GLU A 106 10.48 -5.30 6.88
C GLU A 106 9.97 -5.36 5.44
N GLU A 107 8.80 -4.76 5.17
CA GLU A 107 8.20 -4.77 3.83
C GLU A 107 9.09 -4.09 2.80
N LEU A 108 9.61 -2.90 3.12
CA LEU A 108 10.45 -2.13 2.21
C LEU A 108 11.85 -2.73 2.04
N ALA A 109 12.44 -3.28 3.10
CA ALA A 109 13.70 -4.00 3.01
C ALA A 109 13.57 -5.26 2.16
N ARG A 110 12.51 -6.03 2.38
CA ARG A 110 12.20 -7.21 1.58
C ARG A 110 11.98 -6.86 0.10
N TYR A 111 11.28 -5.76 -0.19
CA TYR A 111 11.10 -5.29 -1.57
C TYR A 111 12.44 -5.07 -2.27
N LEU A 112 13.42 -4.45 -1.61
CA LEU A 112 14.76 -4.25 -2.18
C LEU A 112 15.52 -5.56 -2.34
N VAL A 113 15.39 -6.50 -1.42
CA VAL A 113 16.13 -7.78 -1.45
C VAL A 113 15.53 -8.76 -2.45
N ALA A 114 14.20 -8.89 -2.48
CA ALA A 114 13.50 -9.94 -3.20
C ALA A 114 13.11 -9.54 -4.64
N GLU A 115 12.78 -8.26 -4.88
CA GLU A 115 12.24 -7.82 -6.16
C GLU A 115 13.36 -7.43 -7.13
N PRO A 116 13.50 -8.08 -8.30
CA PRO A 116 14.54 -7.75 -9.29
C PRO A 116 14.38 -6.37 -9.91
N LEU A 117 13.14 -5.90 -10.05
CA LEU A 117 12.79 -4.62 -10.67
C LEU A 117 12.40 -3.57 -9.62
N HIS A 118 13.08 -3.59 -8.47
CA HIS A 118 12.82 -2.62 -7.42
C HIS A 118 13.28 -1.21 -7.81
N GLN A 119 12.51 -0.21 -7.41
CA GLN A 119 12.84 1.20 -7.58
C GLN A 119 12.13 2.04 -6.53
N PHE A 120 12.85 2.99 -5.94
CA PHE A 120 12.28 4.02 -5.09
C PHE A 120 12.29 5.38 -5.79
N PRO A 121 11.26 6.23 -5.59
CA PRO A 121 11.33 7.64 -5.93
C PRO A 121 12.49 8.35 -5.22
N PRO A 122 13.00 9.48 -5.76
CA PRO A 122 14.04 10.28 -5.09
C PRO A 122 13.67 10.64 -3.65
N LEU A 123 14.69 10.76 -2.79
CA LEU A 123 14.54 11.24 -1.42
C LEU A 123 14.65 12.77 -1.40
N LEU A 124 13.80 13.43 -0.61
CA LEU A 124 13.96 14.84 -0.30
C LEU A 124 14.68 14.96 1.05
N LEU A 125 15.88 15.52 1.00
CA LEU A 125 16.75 15.67 2.18
C LEU A 125 16.98 17.15 2.50
N VAL A 126 17.23 17.45 3.76
CA VAL A 126 17.72 18.76 4.21
C VAL A 126 19.11 18.61 4.81
N ILE A 127 20.00 19.55 4.48
CA ILE A 127 21.36 19.62 5.03
C ILE A 127 21.48 20.79 5.99
N THR A 128 22.00 20.53 7.18
CA THR A 128 22.24 21.54 8.22
C THR A 128 23.63 21.39 8.82
N THR A 129 24.00 22.32 9.67
CA THR A 129 25.29 22.40 10.36
C THR A 129 25.04 22.75 11.83
N ALA A 130 26.02 22.49 12.68
CA ALA A 130 25.90 22.76 14.11
C ALA A 130 25.53 24.23 14.44
N TRP A 131 26.09 25.21 13.70
CA TRP A 131 25.80 26.61 13.96
C TRP A 131 24.34 27.00 13.69
N ALA A 132 23.66 26.31 12.78
CA ALA A 132 22.26 26.61 12.47
C ALA A 132 21.29 26.30 13.63
N GLU A 133 21.76 25.55 14.62
CA GLU A 133 21.03 25.13 15.83
C GLU A 133 21.40 25.97 17.04
N ASP A 134 22.50 26.71 16.97
CA ASP A 134 23.02 27.55 18.04
C ASP A 134 22.66 29.01 17.76
N LYS A 135 21.77 29.59 18.58
CA LYS A 135 21.31 30.99 18.46
C LYS A 135 22.43 32.00 18.70
N ASP A 136 23.48 31.60 19.40
CA ASP A 136 24.62 32.45 19.77
C ASP A 136 25.80 32.25 18.80
N ALA A 137 25.62 31.45 17.73
CA ALA A 137 26.68 31.22 16.77
C ALA A 137 27.05 32.48 16.00
N PRO A 138 28.35 32.69 15.70
CA PRO A 138 28.84 33.90 15.04
C PRO A 138 28.37 34.03 13.57
N GLU A 139 27.73 32.97 13.04
CA GLU A 139 27.11 32.97 11.72
C GLU A 139 25.78 33.72 11.67
N TRP A 140 25.20 34.09 12.79
CA TRP A 140 24.06 35.00 12.89
C TRP A 140 24.56 36.44 13.12
N ASP A 141 24.05 37.40 12.36
CA ASP A 141 24.33 38.80 12.55
C ASP A 141 23.57 39.40 13.77
N GLU A 142 23.81 40.68 14.05
CA GLU A 142 23.16 41.39 15.14
C GLU A 142 21.63 41.47 15.05
N ASN A 143 21.07 41.22 13.87
CA ASN A 143 19.64 41.16 13.61
C ASN A 143 19.10 39.70 13.61
N GLY A 144 19.93 38.73 13.97
CA GLY A 144 19.61 37.30 13.95
C GLY A 144 19.44 36.71 12.55
N ARG A 145 20.09 37.34 11.53
CA ARG A 145 20.08 36.84 10.15
C ARG A 145 21.36 36.07 9.82
N ALA A 146 21.22 34.97 9.11
CA ALA A 146 22.36 34.16 8.71
C ALA A 146 23.27 34.91 7.73
N THR A 147 24.55 34.98 8.04
CA THR A 147 25.59 35.61 7.20
C THR A 147 26.01 34.71 6.05
N LYS A 148 25.71 33.40 6.14
CA LYS A 148 25.94 32.39 5.11
C LYS A 148 24.83 31.32 5.12
N SER A 149 24.73 30.52 4.05
CA SER A 149 23.86 29.35 4.03
C SER A 149 24.49 28.17 4.77
N THR A 150 23.65 27.22 5.27
CA THR A 150 24.14 25.96 5.86
C THR A 150 24.88 25.09 4.88
N PHE A 151 24.77 25.39 3.61
CA PHE A 151 25.42 24.65 2.56
C PHE A 151 25.93 25.60 1.47
N GLU A 152 27.22 25.49 1.16
CA GLU A 152 27.90 26.23 0.10
C GLU A 152 28.27 25.27 -1.01
N PHE A 153 28.24 25.74 -2.24
CA PHE A 153 28.56 24.97 -3.43
C PHE A 153 29.49 25.77 -4.33
N GLN A 154 30.24 25.06 -5.16
CA GLN A 154 31.11 25.65 -6.16
C GLN A 154 30.57 25.38 -7.57
N PRO A 155 30.24 26.43 -8.33
CA PRO A 155 29.87 26.30 -9.73
C PRO A 155 31.01 25.66 -10.54
N LEU A 156 30.67 24.81 -11.49
CA LEU A 156 31.62 24.20 -12.39
C LEU A 156 31.79 25.04 -13.65
N GLY A 157 32.77 25.97 -13.60
CA GLY A 157 33.04 26.86 -14.71
C GLY A 157 31.85 27.74 -15.09
N ASP A 158 31.70 27.99 -16.40
CA ASP A 158 30.62 28.79 -16.96
C ASP A 158 29.32 27.98 -17.18
N PHE A 159 29.23 26.78 -16.62
CA PHE A 159 28.07 25.90 -16.79
C PHE A 159 27.02 26.20 -15.72
N ASP A 160 26.02 27.00 -16.10
CA ASP A 160 24.90 27.29 -15.24
C ASP A 160 24.15 26.01 -14.83
N GLY A 161 24.02 25.78 -13.55
CA GLY A 161 23.23 24.68 -13.02
C GLY A 161 23.97 23.40 -12.68
N LEU A 162 25.30 23.30 -12.90
CA LEU A 162 26.11 22.17 -12.47
C LEU A 162 27.14 22.60 -11.40
N VAL A 163 27.18 21.87 -10.30
CA VAL A 163 27.98 22.24 -9.12
C VAL A 163 28.69 21.04 -8.50
N GLU A 164 29.82 21.29 -7.89
CA GLU A 164 30.48 20.35 -6.99
C GLU A 164 30.00 20.62 -5.54
N LEU A 165 29.52 19.57 -4.86
CA LEU A 165 29.07 19.61 -3.48
C LEU A 165 30.00 18.76 -2.61
N SER A 166 30.41 19.29 -1.46
CA SER A 166 31.04 18.52 -0.40
C SER A 166 30.01 18.16 0.67
N LEU A 167 29.85 16.86 0.94
CA LEU A 167 28.89 16.31 1.91
C LEU A 167 29.61 15.71 3.12
N ASP A 168 30.72 16.32 3.56
CA ASP A 168 31.56 15.87 4.67
C ASP A 168 30.72 15.68 5.95
N PRO A 169 30.54 14.44 6.46
CA PRO A 169 29.69 14.15 7.62
C PRO A 169 30.22 14.74 8.93
N ALA A 170 31.49 15.19 8.96
CA ALA A 170 32.04 15.90 10.10
C ALA A 170 31.53 17.36 10.19
N LYS A 171 31.09 17.93 9.07
CA LYS A 171 30.61 19.32 8.97
C LYS A 171 29.10 19.40 8.88
N TYR A 172 28.48 18.41 8.27
CA TYR A 172 27.07 18.45 7.89
C TYR A 172 26.26 17.32 8.53
N ALA A 173 25.04 17.62 8.91
CA ALA A 173 24.01 16.64 9.24
C ALA A 173 22.91 16.67 8.17
N ILE A 174 22.52 15.50 7.69
CA ILE A 174 21.56 15.35 6.60
C ILE A 174 20.34 14.58 7.10
N TYR A 175 19.15 15.13 6.89
CA TYR A 175 17.90 14.59 7.40
C TYR A 175 16.91 14.33 6.25
N ALA A 176 16.18 13.22 6.31
CA ALA A 176 15.14 12.90 5.34
C ALA A 176 13.84 13.64 5.68
N LEU A 177 13.46 14.63 4.87
CA LEU A 177 12.16 15.30 4.96
C LEU A 177 11.05 14.45 4.35
N ASP A 178 11.26 13.94 3.12
CA ASP A 178 10.39 12.93 2.53
C ASP A 178 11.17 11.65 2.24
N GLY A 179 10.47 10.52 2.39
CA GLY A 179 11.04 9.19 2.20
C GLY A 179 11.63 8.57 3.45
N GLN A 180 11.30 9.01 4.66
CA GLN A 180 11.80 8.42 5.92
C GLN A 180 11.58 6.90 5.97
N HIS A 181 10.42 6.40 5.54
CA HIS A 181 10.18 4.95 5.47
C HIS A 181 11.08 4.28 4.44
N ARG A 182 11.41 4.95 3.32
CA ARG A 182 12.38 4.44 2.33
C ARG A 182 13.78 4.34 2.94
N VAL A 183 14.23 5.36 3.69
CA VAL A 183 15.51 5.32 4.43
C VAL A 183 15.54 4.14 5.41
N VAL A 184 14.47 3.96 6.19
CA VAL A 184 14.37 2.85 7.15
C VAL A 184 14.37 1.49 6.42
N GLY A 185 13.68 1.36 5.29
CA GLY A 185 13.70 0.16 4.44
C GLY A 185 15.09 -0.13 3.87
N ILE A 186 15.79 0.91 3.37
CA ILE A 186 17.18 0.80 2.89
C ILE A 186 18.10 0.32 4.02
N ARG A 187 17.99 0.88 5.23
CA ARG A 187 18.77 0.42 6.39
C ARG A 187 18.53 -1.06 6.68
N GLY A 188 17.26 -1.51 6.63
CA GLY A 188 16.93 -2.92 6.83
C GLY A 188 17.50 -3.83 5.74
N ALA A 189 17.49 -3.39 4.47
CA ALA A 189 18.10 -4.14 3.37
C ALA A 189 19.63 -4.23 3.53
N ILE A 190 20.30 -3.14 3.89
CA ILE A 190 21.76 -3.13 4.15
C ILE A 190 22.10 -4.00 5.38
N GLU A 191 21.27 -3.98 6.43
CA GLU A 191 21.40 -4.88 7.59
C GLU A 191 21.34 -6.34 7.14
N MET A 192 20.34 -6.71 6.32
CA MET A 192 20.19 -8.05 5.77
C MET A 192 21.40 -8.48 4.92
N VAL A 193 21.95 -7.57 4.09
CA VAL A 193 23.15 -7.87 3.30
C VAL A 193 24.36 -8.13 4.19
N ASN A 194 24.57 -7.28 5.20
CA ASN A 194 25.77 -7.34 6.03
C ASN A 194 25.75 -8.50 7.04
N SER A 195 24.61 -8.77 7.66
CA SER A 195 24.48 -9.76 8.75
C SER A 195 23.91 -11.11 8.30
N GLY A 196 23.29 -11.17 7.11
CA GLY A 196 22.57 -12.34 6.63
C GLY A 196 21.21 -12.56 7.31
N GLN A 197 20.80 -11.66 8.21
CA GLN A 197 19.56 -11.76 8.98
C GLN A 197 18.95 -10.37 9.23
N PHE A 198 17.65 -10.33 9.48
CA PHE A 198 16.90 -9.11 9.75
C PHE A 198 16.02 -9.29 10.98
N GLN A 199 16.05 -8.32 11.89
CA GLN A 199 15.17 -8.28 13.06
C GLN A 199 13.92 -7.44 12.78
N PRO A 200 12.73 -8.04 12.64
CA PRO A 200 11.48 -7.30 12.51
C PRO A 200 11.23 -6.37 13.70
N LYS A 201 10.60 -5.22 13.43
CA LYS A 201 10.26 -4.22 14.46
C LYS A 201 8.76 -3.97 14.49
N ASP A 202 8.25 -3.58 15.64
CA ASP A 202 6.90 -3.04 15.78
C ASP A 202 6.86 -1.56 15.34
N LYS A 203 5.68 -0.94 15.42
CA LYS A 203 5.51 0.47 15.02
C LYS A 203 6.41 1.43 15.80
N SER A 204 6.76 1.10 17.03
CA SER A 204 7.62 1.93 17.91
C SER A 204 9.11 1.68 17.71
N GLY A 205 9.52 0.73 16.87
CA GLY A 205 10.91 0.36 16.62
C GLY A 205 11.45 -0.72 17.56
N LYS A 206 10.64 -1.31 18.44
CA LYS A 206 11.04 -2.42 19.29
C LYS A 206 11.08 -3.72 18.49
N ALA A 207 12.04 -4.58 18.80
CA ALA A 207 12.16 -5.90 18.19
C ALA A 207 10.86 -6.71 18.36
N LYS A 208 10.41 -7.39 17.30
CA LYS A 208 9.18 -8.17 17.26
C LYS A 208 9.41 -9.50 16.54
N GLY A 209 9.21 -10.60 17.24
CA GLY A 209 9.36 -11.94 16.65
C GLY A 209 10.81 -12.37 16.50
N SER A 210 11.03 -13.43 15.74
CA SER A 210 12.34 -14.01 15.45
C SER A 210 13.03 -13.28 14.32
N ASN A 211 14.37 -13.37 14.27
CA ASN A 211 15.14 -12.93 13.11
C ASN A 211 14.73 -13.72 11.86
N ILE A 212 14.60 -13.00 10.75
CA ILE A 212 14.34 -13.57 9.43
C ILE A 212 15.69 -13.78 8.74
N GLN A 213 15.91 -14.97 8.19
CA GLN A 213 17.13 -15.28 7.47
C GLN A 213 17.03 -14.78 6.03
N ARG A 214 18.16 -14.40 5.44
CA ARG A 214 18.22 -13.86 4.08
C ARG A 214 17.60 -14.81 3.05
N ASP A 215 17.82 -16.10 3.20
CA ASP A 215 17.32 -17.12 2.28
C ASP A 215 15.77 -17.20 2.26
N GLU A 216 15.10 -16.76 3.33
CA GLU A 216 13.64 -16.64 3.37
C GLU A 216 13.10 -15.51 2.48
N TRP A 217 13.95 -14.52 2.13
CA TRP A 217 13.59 -13.41 1.25
C TRP A 217 14.07 -13.61 -0.19
N LEU A 218 15.08 -14.45 -0.40
CA LEU A 218 15.54 -14.80 -1.73
C LEU A 218 14.46 -15.63 -2.43
N GLY A 219 13.92 -15.12 -3.51
CA GLY A 219 13.09 -15.89 -4.44
C GLY A 219 13.95 -16.56 -5.51
N ASP A 220 13.32 -17.32 -6.38
CA ASP A 220 14.01 -18.04 -7.47
C ASP A 220 14.68 -17.11 -8.49
N GLU A 221 14.34 -15.83 -8.50
CA GLU A 221 14.77 -14.85 -9.51
C GLU A 221 15.99 -14.01 -9.10
N ARG A 222 16.38 -14.03 -7.82
CA ARG A 222 17.55 -13.28 -7.33
C ARG A 222 18.55 -14.19 -6.66
N THR A 223 19.80 -13.99 -7.02
CA THR A 223 20.91 -14.71 -6.41
C THR A 223 21.52 -13.93 -5.25
N LEU A 224 22.26 -14.61 -4.39
CA LEU A 224 23.06 -13.98 -3.34
C LEU A 224 24.04 -12.92 -3.92
N ALA A 225 24.59 -13.18 -5.10
CA ALA A 225 25.50 -12.26 -5.77
C ALA A 225 24.78 -10.94 -6.16
N ASP A 226 23.50 -10.99 -6.51
CA ASP A 226 22.73 -9.80 -6.84
C ASP A 226 22.39 -8.99 -5.58
N VAL A 227 21.99 -9.66 -4.51
CA VAL A 227 21.70 -9.00 -3.22
C VAL A 227 22.96 -8.32 -2.65
N ASN A 228 24.13 -8.91 -2.82
CA ASN A 228 25.40 -8.31 -2.40
C ASN A 228 25.78 -7.03 -3.17
N LYS A 229 25.13 -6.74 -4.31
CA LYS A 229 25.32 -5.48 -5.05
C LYS A 229 24.48 -4.33 -4.49
N LEU A 230 23.43 -4.60 -3.71
CA LEU A 230 22.53 -3.59 -3.15
C LEU A 230 23.22 -2.39 -2.50
N PRO A 231 24.28 -2.55 -1.70
CA PRO A 231 24.97 -1.40 -1.10
C PRO A 231 25.53 -0.40 -2.13
N GLY A 232 25.87 -0.86 -3.33
CA GLY A 232 26.37 -0.06 -4.44
C GLY A 232 25.29 0.49 -5.39
N GLU A 233 24.05 0.02 -5.28
CA GLU A 233 22.94 0.57 -6.06
C GLU A 233 22.65 2.01 -5.64
N THR A 234 22.10 2.83 -6.56
CA THR A 234 21.94 4.26 -6.35
C THR A 234 20.50 4.71 -6.37
N ILE A 235 20.19 5.71 -5.56
CA ILE A 235 18.90 6.39 -5.51
C ILE A 235 19.07 7.88 -5.77
N GLY A 236 18.08 8.52 -6.40
CA GLY A 236 18.02 9.96 -6.57
C GLY A 236 17.85 10.69 -5.24
N VAL A 237 18.50 11.83 -5.10
CA VAL A 237 18.42 12.71 -3.94
C VAL A 237 18.13 14.12 -4.44
N GLN A 238 17.16 14.79 -3.81
CA GLN A 238 16.97 16.22 -3.86
C GLN A 238 17.35 16.79 -2.50
N LEU A 239 18.36 17.64 -2.44
CA LEU A 239 18.90 18.23 -1.22
C LEU A 239 18.55 19.70 -1.15
N ILE A 240 18.07 20.18 0.00
CA ILE A 240 17.81 21.59 0.25
C ILE A 240 18.63 22.09 1.44
N PRO A 241 19.08 23.36 1.45
CA PRO A 241 19.73 23.97 2.63
C PRO A 241 18.74 24.11 3.79
N GLY A 242 19.19 23.81 5.00
CA GLY A 242 18.44 24.06 6.23
C GLY A 242 18.24 25.55 6.51
N VAL A 243 19.30 26.34 6.33
CA VAL A 243 19.26 27.81 6.41
C VAL A 243 19.86 28.40 5.14
N ILE A 244 19.25 29.44 4.61
CA ILE A 244 19.75 30.23 3.48
C ILE A 244 20.25 31.59 3.99
N LYS A 245 21.33 32.09 3.41
CA LYS A 245 21.89 33.41 3.75
C LYS A 245 20.81 34.49 3.75
N GLY A 246 20.74 35.27 4.81
CA GLY A 246 19.75 36.35 5.03
C GLY A 246 18.48 35.91 5.73
N GLU A 247 18.22 34.63 5.92
CA GLU A 247 17.10 34.12 6.73
C GLU A 247 17.40 34.27 8.23
N THR A 248 16.37 34.54 9.01
CA THR A 248 16.40 34.29 10.47
C THR A 248 16.15 32.79 10.71
N MET A 249 16.47 32.30 11.92
CA MET A 249 16.20 30.92 12.32
C MET A 249 14.72 30.57 12.15
N ALA A 250 13.81 31.46 12.57
CA ALA A 250 12.37 31.27 12.44
C ALA A 250 11.88 31.22 10.98
N GLU A 251 12.48 32.00 10.08
CA GLU A 251 12.17 31.96 8.64
C GLU A 251 12.65 30.65 8.02
N ALA A 252 13.86 30.18 8.35
CA ALA A 252 14.40 28.91 7.90
C ALA A 252 13.54 27.72 8.38
N GLN A 253 13.17 27.69 9.66
CA GLN A 253 12.28 26.68 10.23
C GLN A 253 10.93 26.64 9.49
N ARG A 254 10.28 27.78 9.28
CA ARG A 254 9.01 27.86 8.55
C ARG A 254 9.14 27.39 7.11
N ARG A 255 10.23 27.74 6.40
CA ARG A 255 10.47 27.30 5.03
C ARG A 255 10.63 25.77 4.94
N VAL A 256 11.49 25.18 5.78
CA VAL A 256 11.71 23.72 5.80
C VAL A 256 10.43 22.98 6.17
N ALA A 257 9.70 23.48 7.17
CA ALA A 257 8.42 22.93 7.59
C ALA A 257 7.36 23.03 6.47
N SER A 258 7.26 24.18 5.79
CA SER A 258 6.34 24.36 4.65
C SER A 258 6.63 23.39 3.52
N VAL A 259 7.90 23.19 3.15
CA VAL A 259 8.30 22.19 2.14
C VAL A 259 7.87 20.79 2.59
N PHE A 260 8.11 20.43 3.84
CA PHE A 260 7.70 19.13 4.39
C PHE A 260 6.18 18.93 4.30
N VAL A 261 5.39 19.91 4.73
CA VAL A 261 3.91 19.85 4.70
C VAL A 261 3.40 19.72 3.27
N HIS A 262 3.88 20.57 2.35
CA HIS A 262 3.40 20.55 0.96
C HIS A 262 3.71 19.24 0.26
N VAL A 263 4.92 18.69 0.41
CA VAL A 263 5.30 17.41 -0.21
C VAL A 263 4.44 16.26 0.33
N ASN A 264 4.14 16.26 1.63
CA ASN A 264 3.30 15.22 2.23
C ASN A 264 1.79 15.40 1.98
N GLN A 265 1.30 16.63 1.80
CA GLN A 265 -0.12 16.91 1.52
C GLN A 265 -0.48 16.68 0.05
N THR A 266 0.43 16.96 -0.88
CA THR A 266 0.18 16.80 -2.31
C THR A 266 0.29 15.35 -2.78
N ALA A 267 0.91 14.47 -2.00
CA ALA A 267 0.91 13.03 -2.24
C ALA A 267 -0.46 12.43 -1.89
N ALA A 268 -1.47 12.65 -2.72
CA ALA A 268 -2.74 11.96 -2.58
C ALA A 268 -2.51 10.45 -2.74
N PRO A 269 -2.82 9.61 -1.73
CA PRO A 269 -2.70 8.17 -1.89
C PRO A 269 -3.65 7.70 -2.98
N LEU A 270 -3.15 6.90 -3.91
CA LEU A 270 -4.00 6.23 -4.90
C LEU A 270 -5.06 5.40 -4.16
N LYS A 271 -6.28 5.43 -4.65
CA LYS A 271 -7.35 4.59 -4.12
C LYS A 271 -7.09 3.13 -4.49
N ASP A 272 -7.56 2.18 -3.67
CA ASP A 272 -7.33 0.75 -3.90
C ASP A 272 -7.82 0.28 -5.28
N GLY A 273 -8.89 0.88 -5.81
CA GLY A 273 -9.37 0.62 -7.16
C GLY A 273 -8.33 1.04 -8.21
N ASP A 274 -7.77 2.24 -8.08
CA ASP A 274 -6.74 2.75 -8.99
C ASP A 274 -5.46 1.91 -8.90
N LEU A 275 -5.04 1.54 -7.69
CA LEU A 275 -3.92 0.61 -7.46
C LEU A 275 -4.18 -0.74 -8.14
N THR A 276 -5.39 -1.30 -7.99
CA THR A 276 -5.76 -2.56 -8.63
C THR A 276 -5.73 -2.44 -10.16
N LEU A 277 -6.12 -1.28 -10.71
CA LEU A 277 -6.14 -1.04 -12.15
C LEU A 277 -4.73 -1.04 -12.76
N ILE A 278 -3.76 -0.40 -12.10
CA ILE A 278 -2.39 -0.25 -12.61
C ILE A 278 -1.47 -1.42 -12.26
N ASP A 279 -1.80 -2.20 -11.22
CA ASP A 279 -0.99 -3.33 -10.80
C ASP A 279 -1.04 -4.45 -11.86
N ARG A 280 0.14 -4.75 -12.44
CA ARG A 280 0.32 -5.79 -13.44
C ARG A 280 0.96 -7.06 -12.88
N ASN A 281 1.44 -7.01 -11.65
CA ASN A 281 2.13 -8.14 -11.02
C ASN A 281 1.20 -8.95 -10.09
N ASP A 282 0.08 -8.38 -9.69
CA ASP A 282 -0.91 -9.04 -8.85
C ASP A 282 -1.88 -9.87 -9.70
N GLY A 283 -1.78 -11.20 -9.63
CA GLY A 283 -2.67 -12.12 -10.35
C GLY A 283 -4.15 -11.94 -9.98
N CYS A 284 -4.48 -11.64 -8.71
CA CYS A 284 -5.86 -11.35 -8.32
C CYS A 284 -6.37 -10.04 -8.93
N ALA A 285 -5.50 -9.04 -9.10
CA ALA A 285 -5.86 -7.80 -9.80
C ALA A 285 -6.11 -8.05 -11.29
N ASP A 286 -5.32 -8.92 -11.91
CA ASP A 286 -5.51 -9.33 -13.31
C ASP A 286 -6.84 -10.05 -13.51
N VAL A 287 -7.15 -11.04 -12.69
CA VAL A 287 -8.43 -11.75 -12.69
C VAL A 287 -9.61 -10.78 -12.50
N ALA A 288 -9.49 -9.83 -11.54
CA ALA A 288 -10.54 -8.83 -11.32
C ALA A 288 -10.79 -7.95 -12.54
N LYS A 289 -9.72 -7.48 -13.19
CA LYS A 289 -9.81 -6.70 -14.46
C LYS A 289 -10.47 -7.52 -15.57
N TYR A 290 -10.10 -8.78 -15.71
CA TYR A 290 -10.69 -9.68 -16.67
C TYR A 290 -12.19 -9.85 -16.43
N ILE A 291 -12.61 -10.18 -15.20
CA ILE A 291 -14.03 -10.30 -14.83
C ILE A 291 -14.78 -9.00 -15.10
N ALA A 292 -14.24 -7.86 -14.69
CA ALA A 292 -14.87 -6.56 -14.90
C ALA A 292 -15.07 -6.18 -16.37
N THR A 293 -14.18 -6.62 -17.27
CA THR A 293 -14.16 -6.22 -18.68
C THR A 293 -14.72 -7.28 -19.63
N LYS A 294 -14.72 -8.55 -19.24
CA LYS A 294 -15.07 -9.66 -20.13
C LYS A 294 -16.31 -10.43 -19.70
N HIS A 295 -16.59 -10.52 -18.39
CA HIS A 295 -17.73 -11.29 -17.92
C HIS A 295 -19.07 -10.59 -18.25
N PRO A 296 -20.09 -11.29 -18.81
CA PRO A 296 -21.36 -10.69 -19.27
C PRO A 296 -22.12 -9.90 -18.20
N LEU A 297 -22.00 -10.28 -16.93
CA LEU A 297 -22.63 -9.56 -15.82
C LEU A 297 -22.11 -8.11 -15.68
N PHE A 298 -20.86 -7.85 -16.07
CA PHE A 298 -20.17 -6.59 -15.85
C PHE A 298 -19.77 -5.87 -17.14
N ALA A 299 -19.36 -6.62 -18.16
CA ALA A 299 -18.86 -6.08 -19.43
C ALA A 299 -19.92 -5.19 -20.12
N GLY A 300 -19.53 -3.96 -20.49
CA GLY A 300 -20.40 -3.04 -21.20
C GLY A 300 -21.60 -2.47 -20.41
N THR A 301 -21.79 -2.87 -19.16
CA THR A 301 -23.00 -2.57 -18.37
C THR A 301 -22.89 -1.39 -17.43
N LYS A 302 -21.71 -0.78 -17.29
CA LYS A 302 -21.40 0.28 -16.30
C LYS A 302 -21.75 -0.12 -14.86
N ARG A 303 -21.57 -1.40 -14.49
CA ARG A 303 -21.90 -1.93 -13.15
C ARG A 303 -20.73 -1.95 -12.17
N VAL A 304 -19.51 -1.62 -12.62
CA VAL A 304 -18.28 -1.66 -11.81
C VAL A 304 -17.81 -0.25 -11.48
N ASN A 305 -17.49 0.02 -10.22
CA ASN A 305 -16.74 1.20 -9.81
C ASN A 305 -15.24 0.90 -9.91
N TRP A 306 -14.54 1.65 -10.74
CA TRP A 306 -13.13 1.40 -11.03
C TRP A 306 -12.16 1.98 -9.99
N SER A 307 -12.53 3.07 -9.32
CA SER A 307 -11.65 3.80 -8.40
C SER A 307 -11.99 3.61 -6.92
N ASN A 308 -13.28 3.69 -6.56
CA ASN A 308 -13.67 3.70 -5.16
C ASN A 308 -13.91 2.29 -4.63
N ASN A 309 -13.61 2.08 -3.33
CA ASN A 309 -13.82 0.81 -2.64
C ASN A 309 -15.26 0.64 -2.14
N THR A 310 -16.04 1.69 -2.14
CA THR A 310 -17.41 1.71 -1.62
C THR A 310 -18.40 2.15 -2.69
N ILE A 311 -19.63 1.70 -2.52
CA ILE A 311 -20.76 2.06 -3.39
C ILE A 311 -21.81 2.74 -2.50
N SER A 312 -22.25 3.93 -2.91
CA SER A 312 -23.32 4.66 -2.21
C SER A 312 -24.67 3.96 -2.36
N LYS A 313 -25.60 4.24 -1.46
CA LYS A 313 -26.96 3.69 -1.48
C LYS A 313 -27.69 3.92 -2.81
N ARG A 314 -27.53 5.12 -3.39
CA ARG A 314 -28.20 5.54 -4.63
C ARG A 314 -27.46 5.14 -5.91
N SER A 315 -26.31 4.48 -5.80
CA SER A 315 -25.51 4.10 -6.96
C SER A 315 -26.17 2.96 -7.74
N THR A 316 -26.12 3.05 -9.06
CA THR A 316 -26.53 1.98 -9.99
C THR A 316 -25.42 0.98 -10.28
N LEU A 317 -24.24 1.16 -9.67
CA LEU A 317 -23.12 0.24 -9.76
C LEU A 317 -23.38 -0.99 -8.89
N LEU A 318 -23.03 -2.18 -9.37
CA LEU A 318 -23.25 -3.44 -8.66
C LEU A 318 -22.09 -3.78 -7.73
N THR A 319 -20.87 -3.52 -8.18
CA THR A 319 -19.64 -3.89 -7.47
C THR A 319 -18.53 -2.85 -7.69
N THR A 320 -17.37 -3.08 -7.05
CA THR A 320 -16.15 -2.29 -7.27
C THR A 320 -15.03 -3.19 -7.77
N LEU A 321 -14.04 -2.62 -8.49
CA LEU A 321 -12.88 -3.38 -8.94
C LEU A 321 -12.11 -4.00 -7.76
N SER A 322 -11.97 -3.25 -6.66
CA SER A 322 -11.33 -3.75 -5.45
C SER A 322 -12.12 -4.90 -4.78
N THR A 323 -13.45 -4.89 -4.90
CA THR A 323 -14.28 -6.03 -4.46
C THR A 323 -14.03 -7.26 -5.31
N LEU A 324 -14.00 -7.13 -6.64
CA LEU A 324 -13.70 -8.24 -7.54
C LEU A 324 -12.31 -8.84 -7.26
N LYS A 325 -11.31 -7.99 -7.00
CA LYS A 325 -9.97 -8.43 -6.57
C LYS A 325 -10.03 -9.20 -5.24
N THR A 326 -10.78 -8.68 -4.26
CA THR A 326 -10.95 -9.37 -2.97
C THR A 326 -11.66 -10.70 -3.14
N CYS A 327 -12.70 -10.77 -3.99
CA CYS A 327 -13.39 -12.01 -4.32
C CYS A 327 -12.45 -13.05 -4.96
N ALA A 328 -11.63 -12.64 -5.94
CA ALA A 328 -10.62 -13.51 -6.51
C ALA A 328 -9.66 -14.03 -5.43
N LYS A 329 -9.15 -13.12 -4.59
CA LYS A 329 -8.23 -13.47 -3.51
C LYS A 329 -8.82 -14.48 -2.52
N VAL A 330 -10.02 -14.22 -1.99
CA VAL A 330 -10.61 -15.08 -0.95
C VAL A 330 -11.00 -16.46 -1.48
N TYR A 331 -11.32 -16.57 -2.78
CA TYR A 331 -11.58 -17.86 -3.43
C TYR A 331 -10.29 -18.65 -3.70
N LEU A 332 -9.32 -18.02 -4.37
CA LEU A 332 -8.09 -18.68 -4.78
C LEU A 332 -7.21 -19.09 -3.58
N GLN A 333 -7.38 -18.44 -2.43
CA GLN A 333 -6.69 -18.82 -1.18
C GLN A 333 -7.15 -20.20 -0.64
N GLU A 334 -8.33 -20.64 -0.98
CA GLU A 334 -8.86 -21.93 -0.55
C GLU A 334 -8.44 -23.07 -1.48
N GLU A 335 -8.04 -22.77 -2.73
CA GLU A 335 -7.66 -23.78 -3.71
C GLU A 335 -6.14 -24.03 -3.69
N VAL A 336 -5.73 -25.27 -3.45
CA VAL A 336 -4.32 -25.71 -3.34
C VAL A 336 -3.51 -25.36 -4.59
N ALA A 337 -4.12 -25.39 -5.78
CA ALA A 337 -3.45 -25.06 -7.03
C ALA A 337 -2.88 -23.64 -7.10
N PHE A 338 -3.35 -22.74 -6.25
CA PHE A 338 -2.91 -21.34 -6.18
C PHE A 338 -2.18 -20.99 -4.89
N GLU A 339 -1.79 -21.96 -4.08
CA GLU A 339 -1.09 -21.72 -2.80
C GLU A 339 0.21 -20.91 -3.00
N SER A 340 0.89 -21.11 -4.13
CA SER A 340 2.12 -20.37 -4.50
C SER A 340 1.90 -18.86 -4.70
N TRP A 341 0.68 -18.42 -4.98
CA TRP A 341 0.36 -17.00 -5.16
C TRP A 341 0.41 -16.21 -3.86
N PHE A 342 0.36 -16.90 -2.71
CA PHE A 342 0.16 -16.26 -1.42
C PHE A 342 1.28 -16.59 -0.45
N VAL A 343 1.96 -15.54 0.03
CA VAL A 343 2.96 -15.66 1.09
C VAL A 343 2.26 -15.59 2.44
N LYS A 344 2.55 -16.55 3.31
CA LYS A 344 2.11 -16.48 4.71
C LYS A 344 2.86 -15.33 5.40
N LYS A 345 2.18 -14.21 5.63
CA LYS A 345 2.65 -13.12 6.50
C LYS A 345 1.74 -13.05 7.71
N GLY A 346 2.22 -13.52 8.88
CA GLY A 346 1.53 -13.32 10.16
C GLY A 346 0.03 -13.56 10.14
N ARG A 347 -0.77 -12.54 9.90
CA ARG A 347 -2.24 -12.58 9.91
C ARG A 347 -2.90 -12.60 8.53
N GLY A 348 -2.20 -12.79 7.45
CA GLY A 348 -2.81 -12.80 6.12
C GLY A 348 -1.90 -13.34 5.03
N LYS A 349 -2.54 -13.80 3.95
CA LYS A 349 -1.84 -14.18 2.72
C LYS A 349 -1.79 -12.98 1.77
N THR A 350 -0.63 -12.66 1.24
CA THR A 350 -0.44 -11.62 0.21
C THR A 350 0.17 -12.24 -1.03
N VAL A 351 -0.21 -11.75 -2.21
CA VAL A 351 0.43 -12.16 -3.47
C VAL A 351 1.89 -11.75 -3.44
N SER A 352 2.80 -12.67 -3.72
CA SER A 352 4.25 -12.47 -3.58
C SER A 352 4.97 -12.23 -4.90
N LYS A 353 4.46 -12.79 -6.01
CA LYS A 353 5.08 -12.79 -7.33
C LYS A 353 4.00 -12.80 -8.40
N ARG A 354 4.27 -12.23 -9.59
CA ARG A 354 3.36 -12.38 -10.74
C ARG A 354 3.28 -13.87 -11.10
N PRO A 355 2.09 -14.46 -11.08
CA PRO A 355 1.90 -15.83 -11.53
C PRO A 355 2.14 -15.99 -13.04
N SER A 356 2.34 -17.21 -13.49
CA SER A 356 2.43 -17.50 -14.92
C SER A 356 1.09 -17.21 -15.64
N ASP A 357 1.17 -16.91 -16.93
CA ASP A 357 -0.04 -16.62 -17.71
C ASP A 357 -1.01 -17.81 -17.73
N ALA A 358 -0.51 -19.05 -17.74
CA ALA A 358 -1.34 -20.26 -17.66
C ALA A 358 -2.10 -20.38 -16.32
N GLU A 359 -1.46 -20.04 -15.20
CA GLU A 359 -2.14 -20.00 -13.90
C GLU A 359 -3.19 -18.88 -13.84
N ILE A 360 -2.87 -17.70 -14.40
CA ILE A 360 -3.81 -16.57 -14.48
C ILE A 360 -5.03 -16.95 -15.32
N ASP A 361 -4.85 -17.58 -16.47
CA ASP A 361 -5.95 -18.01 -17.33
C ASP A 361 -6.85 -19.04 -16.62
N LYS A 362 -6.26 -20.02 -15.93
CA LYS A 362 -7.02 -20.96 -15.11
C LYS A 362 -7.84 -20.26 -14.02
N ALA A 363 -7.24 -19.26 -13.33
CA ALA A 363 -7.94 -18.48 -12.31
C ALA A 363 -9.09 -17.64 -12.91
N ARG A 364 -8.90 -17.06 -14.09
CA ARG A 364 -9.94 -16.33 -14.85
C ARG A 364 -11.12 -17.24 -15.20
N GLU A 365 -10.87 -18.46 -15.68
CA GLU A 365 -11.90 -19.45 -16.01
C GLU A 365 -12.72 -19.82 -14.76
N LEU A 366 -12.06 -20.17 -13.66
CA LEU A 366 -12.71 -20.52 -12.39
C LEU A 366 -13.59 -19.38 -11.86
N LEU A 367 -13.07 -18.17 -11.78
CA LEU A 367 -13.85 -17.03 -11.30
C LEU A 367 -14.98 -16.65 -12.27
N SER A 368 -14.79 -16.81 -13.59
CA SER A 368 -15.85 -16.60 -14.58
C SER A 368 -16.99 -17.58 -14.38
N GLU A 369 -16.71 -18.86 -14.16
CA GLU A 369 -17.73 -19.87 -13.86
C GLU A 369 -18.52 -19.51 -12.61
N ILE A 370 -17.85 -19.12 -11.52
CA ILE A 370 -18.54 -18.71 -10.28
C ILE A 370 -19.44 -17.47 -10.52
N TRP A 371 -18.93 -16.46 -11.22
CA TRP A 371 -19.75 -15.28 -11.53
C TRP A 371 -20.91 -15.59 -12.47
N THR A 372 -20.76 -16.57 -13.38
CA THR A 372 -21.85 -17.07 -14.21
C THR A 372 -22.93 -17.74 -13.37
N ARG A 373 -22.54 -18.56 -12.38
CA ARG A 373 -23.47 -19.17 -11.45
C ARG A 373 -24.20 -18.12 -10.59
N ILE A 374 -23.49 -17.09 -10.13
CA ILE A 374 -24.09 -15.97 -9.41
C ILE A 374 -25.09 -15.22 -10.30
N ALA A 375 -24.73 -14.96 -11.56
CA ALA A 375 -25.64 -14.28 -12.50
C ALA A 375 -26.93 -15.06 -12.77
N ASN A 376 -26.92 -16.38 -12.57
CA ASN A 376 -28.07 -17.26 -12.70
C ASN A 376 -28.93 -17.38 -11.43
N LEU A 377 -28.55 -16.75 -10.33
CA LEU A 377 -29.41 -16.68 -9.14
C LEU A 377 -30.67 -15.84 -9.43
N PRO A 378 -31.82 -16.21 -8.86
CA PRO A 378 -33.10 -15.51 -9.08
C PRO A 378 -33.03 -14.00 -8.90
N SER A 379 -32.36 -13.53 -7.87
CA SER A 379 -32.15 -12.10 -7.62
C SER A 379 -31.34 -11.40 -8.71
N PHE A 380 -30.38 -12.08 -9.36
CA PHE A 380 -29.54 -11.51 -10.41
C PHE A 380 -30.17 -11.60 -11.81
N GLN A 381 -31.06 -12.56 -12.06
CA GLN A 381 -31.78 -12.65 -13.34
C GLN A 381 -32.65 -11.41 -13.62
N ILE A 382 -33.08 -10.71 -12.59
CA ILE A 382 -33.79 -9.43 -12.69
C ILE A 382 -32.97 -8.37 -13.44
N LEU A 383 -31.65 -8.45 -13.40
CA LEU A 383 -30.75 -7.53 -14.08
C LEU A 383 -30.70 -7.70 -15.61
N ALA A 384 -31.21 -8.81 -16.15
CA ALA A 384 -31.24 -9.06 -17.59
C ALA A 384 -32.25 -8.16 -18.31
N SER A 385 -33.37 -7.81 -17.66
CA SER A 385 -34.47 -7.06 -18.26
C SER A 385 -34.47 -5.55 -17.99
N ASN A 386 -33.96 -5.10 -16.83
CA ASN A 386 -33.92 -3.65 -16.53
C ASN A 386 -32.83 -3.33 -15.47
N PRO A 387 -31.64 -3.03 -15.89
CA PRO A 387 -30.47 -3.15 -15.03
C PRO A 387 -30.27 -2.04 -13.98
N ALA A 388 -30.52 -0.78 -14.30
CA ALA A 388 -30.00 0.30 -13.46
C ALA A 388 -30.88 0.62 -12.23
N SER A 389 -32.19 0.77 -12.40
CA SER A 389 -33.12 1.06 -11.30
C SER A 389 -33.24 -0.12 -10.34
N LYS A 390 -33.22 -1.36 -10.88
CA LYS A 390 -33.30 -2.57 -10.06
C LYS A 390 -32.10 -2.78 -9.13
N ILE A 391 -30.88 -2.38 -9.52
CA ILE A 391 -29.72 -2.46 -8.62
C ILE A 391 -29.95 -1.62 -7.36
N THR A 392 -30.49 -0.40 -7.50
CA THR A 392 -30.78 0.49 -6.38
C THR A 392 -31.91 -0.07 -5.50
N GLU A 393 -32.99 -0.58 -6.12
CA GLU A 393 -34.10 -1.21 -5.41
C GLU A 393 -33.62 -2.43 -4.61
N MET A 394 -32.87 -3.34 -5.21
CA MET A 394 -32.35 -4.51 -4.51
C MET A 394 -31.41 -4.17 -3.36
N ARG A 395 -30.65 -3.07 -3.46
CA ARG A 395 -29.69 -2.64 -2.45
C ARG A 395 -30.31 -1.91 -1.27
N ASN A 396 -31.31 -1.07 -1.51
CA ASN A 396 -31.91 -0.23 -0.47
C ASN A 396 -32.63 -1.07 0.57
N PHE A 397 -32.70 -0.55 1.81
CA PHE A 397 -33.44 -1.19 2.88
C PHE A 397 -34.96 -1.11 2.65
N THR A 398 -35.71 -1.97 3.31
CA THR A 398 -37.19 -2.05 3.18
C THR A 398 -37.85 -0.74 3.59
N SER A 399 -37.33 -0.09 4.64
CA SER A 399 -37.78 1.24 5.10
C SER A 399 -37.60 2.35 4.05
N GLU A 400 -36.77 2.11 3.04
CA GLU A 400 -36.49 3.00 1.90
C GLU A 400 -37.20 2.51 0.61
N GLY A 401 -38.11 1.51 0.71
CA GLY A 401 -38.78 0.91 -0.44
C GLY A 401 -37.94 -0.10 -1.24
N GLY A 402 -36.86 -0.62 -0.65
CA GLY A 402 -35.95 -1.59 -1.25
C GLY A 402 -36.19 -3.03 -0.82
N GLN A 403 -35.30 -3.93 -1.27
CA GLN A 403 -35.30 -5.36 -0.96
C GLN A 403 -34.26 -5.76 0.08
N ALA A 404 -33.35 -4.85 0.44
CA ALA A 404 -32.25 -5.04 1.38
C ALA A 404 -31.38 -6.29 1.08
N HIS A 405 -31.13 -6.58 -0.19
CA HIS A 405 -30.51 -7.83 -0.61
C HIS A 405 -28.97 -7.81 -0.38
N MET A 406 -28.46 -8.79 0.35
CA MET A 406 -27.05 -8.89 0.76
C MET A 406 -26.08 -8.90 -0.43
N LEU A 407 -26.38 -9.68 -1.47
CA LEU A 407 -25.47 -9.89 -2.61
C LEU A 407 -25.35 -8.64 -3.53
N TYR A 408 -26.23 -7.65 -3.37
CA TYR A 408 -26.12 -6.36 -4.05
C TYR A 408 -25.18 -5.37 -3.34
N ARG A 409 -24.49 -5.85 -2.32
CA ARG A 409 -23.48 -5.10 -1.57
C ARG A 409 -22.11 -5.78 -1.70
N PRO A 410 -21.02 -5.01 -1.87
CA PRO A 410 -19.68 -5.54 -2.03
C PRO A 410 -19.28 -6.60 -1.00
N ILE A 411 -19.61 -6.37 0.27
CA ILE A 411 -19.29 -7.30 1.36
C ILE A 411 -20.05 -8.63 1.24
N GLY A 412 -21.32 -8.60 0.80
CA GLY A 412 -22.11 -9.81 0.59
C GLY A 412 -21.55 -10.67 -0.54
N GLN A 413 -21.05 -10.06 -1.62
CA GLN A 413 -20.38 -10.76 -2.71
C GLN A 413 -19.10 -11.45 -2.21
N GLN A 414 -18.32 -10.79 -1.36
CA GLN A 414 -17.12 -11.39 -0.76
C GLN A 414 -17.47 -12.57 0.14
N VAL A 415 -18.53 -12.47 0.97
CA VAL A 415 -19.00 -13.55 1.83
C VAL A 415 -19.42 -14.76 0.99
N LEU A 416 -20.22 -14.54 -0.06
CA LEU A 416 -20.69 -15.63 -0.93
C LEU A 416 -19.53 -16.35 -1.60
N ILE A 417 -18.62 -15.62 -2.22
CA ILE A 417 -17.50 -16.21 -2.98
C ILE A 417 -16.51 -16.92 -2.03
N GLN A 418 -16.27 -16.36 -0.84
CA GLN A 418 -15.45 -17.02 0.17
C GLN A 418 -16.11 -18.32 0.66
N ALA A 419 -17.42 -18.31 0.93
CA ALA A 419 -18.14 -19.49 1.35
C ALA A 419 -18.13 -20.60 0.26
N VAL A 420 -18.29 -20.22 -1.01
CA VAL A 420 -18.17 -21.16 -2.13
C VAL A 420 -16.76 -21.78 -2.18
N GLY A 421 -15.70 -21.00 -2.04
CA GLY A 421 -14.33 -21.50 -1.96
C GLY A 421 -14.13 -22.49 -0.81
N VAL A 422 -14.59 -22.14 0.39
CA VAL A 422 -14.52 -23.05 1.55
C VAL A 422 -15.31 -24.35 1.30
N LEU A 423 -16.52 -24.27 0.77
CA LEU A 423 -17.38 -25.44 0.51
C LEU A 423 -16.77 -26.41 -0.50
N LEU A 424 -16.08 -25.90 -1.52
CA LEU A 424 -15.44 -26.72 -2.55
C LEU A 424 -14.14 -27.39 -2.07
N HIS A 425 -13.38 -26.70 -1.21
CA HIS A 425 -12.00 -27.10 -0.91
C HIS A 425 -11.78 -27.53 0.56
N LYS A 426 -12.78 -27.35 1.45
CA LYS A 426 -12.66 -27.78 2.84
C LYS A 426 -12.62 -29.31 2.94
N PRO A 427 -11.60 -29.92 3.58
CA PRO A 427 -11.57 -31.36 3.82
C PRO A 427 -12.82 -31.85 4.56
N GLY A 428 -13.43 -32.93 4.07
CA GLY A 428 -14.64 -33.51 4.66
C GLY A 428 -15.96 -32.90 4.20
N VAL A 429 -15.93 -31.88 3.34
CA VAL A 429 -17.10 -31.32 2.65
C VAL A 429 -16.98 -31.71 1.17
N ALA A 430 -17.69 -32.75 0.75
CA ALA A 430 -17.62 -33.26 -0.63
C ALA A 430 -18.79 -32.76 -1.49
N LEU A 431 -18.95 -31.44 -1.60
CA LEU A 431 -20.00 -30.83 -2.43
C LEU A 431 -19.43 -30.38 -3.77
N SER A 432 -20.17 -30.66 -4.85
CA SER A 432 -19.87 -30.10 -6.16
C SER A 432 -20.36 -28.65 -6.27
N LEU A 433 -19.82 -27.92 -7.23
CA LEU A 433 -20.25 -26.54 -7.53
C LEU A 433 -21.77 -26.50 -7.85
N ASP A 434 -22.29 -27.51 -8.57
CA ASP A 434 -23.71 -27.61 -8.89
C ASP A 434 -24.57 -27.76 -7.63
N GLN A 435 -24.20 -28.64 -6.71
CA GLN A 435 -24.92 -28.82 -5.44
C GLN A 435 -24.94 -27.55 -4.59
N ILE A 436 -23.80 -26.86 -4.53
CA ILE A 436 -23.71 -25.60 -3.80
C ILE A 436 -24.66 -24.56 -4.41
N PHE A 437 -24.61 -24.36 -5.72
CA PHE A 437 -25.43 -23.34 -6.37
C PHE A 437 -26.91 -23.73 -6.48
N GLU A 438 -27.27 -25.02 -6.49
CA GLU A 438 -28.66 -25.47 -6.36
C GLU A 438 -29.24 -25.09 -4.98
N ALA A 439 -28.50 -25.32 -3.90
CA ALA A 439 -28.90 -24.89 -2.56
C ALA A 439 -29.02 -23.35 -2.46
N LEU A 440 -28.04 -22.62 -2.95
CA LEU A 440 -28.04 -21.16 -2.98
C LEU A 440 -29.17 -20.58 -3.83
N HIS A 441 -29.50 -21.21 -4.95
CA HIS A 441 -30.61 -20.80 -5.81
C HIS A 441 -31.96 -20.93 -5.08
N ARG A 442 -32.21 -22.05 -4.40
CA ARG A 442 -33.42 -22.24 -3.58
C ARG A 442 -33.49 -21.22 -2.44
N TYR A 443 -32.37 -20.96 -1.78
CA TYR A 443 -32.27 -20.00 -0.69
C TYR A 443 -32.54 -18.56 -1.17
N ASP A 444 -31.98 -18.17 -2.30
CA ASP A 444 -32.19 -16.87 -2.92
C ASP A 444 -33.65 -16.67 -3.36
N ALA A 445 -34.24 -17.69 -4.01
CA ALA A 445 -35.64 -17.69 -4.41
C ALA A 445 -36.62 -17.53 -3.22
N ALA A 446 -36.25 -18.05 -2.05
CA ALA A 446 -37.01 -17.91 -0.81
C ALA A 446 -36.76 -16.56 -0.07
N GLY A 447 -35.95 -15.66 -0.64
CA GLY A 447 -35.62 -14.37 -0.03
C GLY A 447 -34.63 -14.48 1.13
N GLY A 448 -33.85 -15.56 1.20
CA GLY A 448 -32.93 -15.86 2.30
C GLY A 448 -31.80 -14.83 2.48
N PHE A 449 -31.49 -14.03 1.46
CA PHE A 449 -30.41 -13.01 1.52
C PHE A 449 -30.87 -11.61 1.96
N ARG A 450 -32.06 -11.48 2.60
CA ARG A 450 -32.48 -10.20 3.18
C ARG A 450 -31.70 -9.85 4.44
N LEU A 451 -31.40 -8.57 4.62
CA LEU A 451 -30.54 -8.06 5.69
C LEU A 451 -31.30 -7.45 6.87
N ASP A 452 -32.36 -6.73 6.58
CA ASP A 452 -33.04 -5.80 7.51
C ASP A 452 -34.29 -6.38 8.18
N ASP A 453 -34.48 -7.68 8.06
CA ASP A 453 -35.57 -8.41 8.74
C ASP A 453 -34.96 -9.23 9.89
N PRO A 454 -35.41 -9.00 11.16
CA PRO A 454 -34.93 -9.73 12.33
C PRO A 454 -35.08 -11.25 12.23
N SER A 455 -36.04 -11.76 11.46
CA SER A 455 -36.21 -13.19 11.21
C SER A 455 -35.13 -13.79 10.29
N ASN A 456 -34.39 -12.96 9.56
CA ASN A 456 -33.32 -13.41 8.69
C ASN A 456 -31.99 -13.60 9.45
N PRO A 457 -31.18 -14.61 9.06
CA PRO A 457 -29.91 -14.92 9.73
C PRO A 457 -28.87 -13.79 9.66
N TRP A 458 -28.95 -12.90 8.67
CA TRP A 458 -27.98 -11.85 8.40
C TRP A 458 -28.16 -10.58 9.26
N TYR A 459 -29.34 -10.45 9.90
CA TYR A 459 -29.66 -9.33 10.77
C TYR A 459 -28.74 -9.31 12.00
N ASN A 460 -28.13 -8.18 12.27
CA ASN A 460 -27.07 -7.95 13.26
C ASN A 460 -25.81 -8.82 13.12
N VAL A 461 -25.71 -9.68 12.10
CA VAL A 461 -24.48 -10.41 11.76
C VAL A 461 -23.61 -9.61 10.81
N ILE A 462 -24.13 -9.24 9.64
CA ILE A 462 -23.41 -8.44 8.63
C ILE A 462 -24.09 -7.09 8.38
N TYR A 463 -25.28 -6.90 8.88
CA TYR A 463 -26.01 -5.65 8.92
C TYR A 463 -26.27 -5.27 10.37
N SER A 464 -26.03 -4.02 10.75
CA SER A 464 -26.36 -3.51 12.09
C SER A 464 -27.58 -2.62 12.01
N ASP A 465 -28.65 -3.02 12.67
CA ASP A 465 -29.86 -2.22 12.82
C ASP A 465 -29.60 -0.90 13.55
N SER A 466 -28.81 -0.96 14.63
CA SER A 466 -28.45 0.21 15.43
C SER A 466 -27.77 1.34 14.64
N PHE A 467 -27.07 1.01 13.57
CA PHE A 467 -26.35 1.96 12.71
C PHE A 467 -26.96 2.08 11.31
N GLY A 468 -27.94 1.25 10.95
CA GLY A 468 -28.52 1.22 9.61
C GLY A 468 -27.49 0.96 8.50
N LYS A 469 -26.45 0.15 8.77
CA LYS A 469 -25.32 -0.07 7.83
C LYS A 469 -24.74 -1.47 7.89
N MET A 470 -23.97 -1.81 6.85
CA MET A 470 -23.20 -3.05 6.82
C MET A 470 -22.05 -3.04 7.83
N VAL A 471 -21.78 -4.19 8.44
CA VAL A 471 -20.74 -4.40 9.46
C VAL A 471 -19.64 -5.27 8.88
N VAL A 472 -18.47 -4.67 8.63
CA VAL A 472 -17.34 -5.38 8.02
C VAL A 472 -16.78 -6.46 8.94
N SER A 473 -16.76 -6.23 10.25
CA SER A 473 -16.33 -7.22 11.26
C SER A 473 -17.19 -8.49 11.31
N GLY A 474 -18.41 -8.44 10.79
CA GLY A 474 -19.31 -9.60 10.69
C GLY A 474 -19.02 -10.54 9.51
N LYS A 475 -18.08 -10.21 8.63
CA LYS A 475 -17.79 -10.96 7.39
C LYS A 475 -17.41 -12.41 7.66
N GLU A 476 -16.52 -12.66 8.62
CA GLU A 476 -16.08 -14.02 8.96
C GLU A 476 -17.23 -14.87 9.47
N LEU A 477 -18.01 -14.35 10.41
CA LEU A 477 -19.20 -15.04 10.94
C LEU A 477 -20.24 -15.29 9.84
N ALA A 478 -20.48 -14.32 8.96
CA ALA A 478 -21.41 -14.49 7.84
C ALA A 478 -20.95 -15.59 6.87
N THR A 479 -19.63 -15.70 6.64
CA THR A 479 -19.05 -16.77 5.82
C THR A 479 -19.23 -18.13 6.50
N GLU A 480 -18.88 -18.25 7.79
CA GLU A 480 -19.08 -19.48 8.57
C GLU A 480 -20.59 -19.91 8.56
N LEU A 481 -21.47 -18.94 8.70
CA LEU A 481 -22.92 -19.19 8.69
C LEU A 481 -23.43 -19.66 7.33
N LEU A 482 -22.92 -19.08 6.23
CA LEU A 482 -23.32 -19.52 4.88
C LEU A 482 -22.77 -20.92 4.56
N VAL A 483 -21.55 -21.23 4.97
CA VAL A 483 -20.98 -22.58 4.88
C VAL A 483 -21.83 -23.58 5.67
N TYR A 484 -22.24 -23.23 6.90
CA TYR A 484 -23.12 -24.05 7.71
C TYR A 484 -24.49 -24.26 7.06
N LEU A 485 -25.10 -23.22 6.50
CA LEU A 485 -26.40 -23.32 5.84
C LEU A 485 -26.38 -24.34 4.68
N VAL A 486 -25.29 -24.42 3.93
CA VAL A 486 -25.17 -25.31 2.77
C VAL A 486 -24.70 -26.71 3.14
N ALA A 487 -23.71 -26.84 4.03
CA ALA A 487 -23.07 -28.13 4.32
C ALA A 487 -23.38 -28.70 5.71
N GLY A 488 -24.05 -27.93 6.57
CA GLY A 488 -24.20 -28.30 7.97
C GLY A 488 -22.89 -28.23 8.76
N GLY A 489 -22.71 -29.09 9.75
CA GLY A 489 -21.49 -29.17 10.54
C GLY A 489 -21.59 -30.20 11.67
N SER A 490 -20.49 -30.58 12.27
CA SER A 490 -20.44 -31.42 13.44
C SER A 490 -21.10 -30.75 14.66
N LEU A 491 -21.48 -31.52 15.68
CA LEU A 491 -22.07 -30.96 16.90
C LEU A 491 -21.20 -29.88 17.56
N PRO A 492 -19.88 -30.07 17.76
CA PRO A 492 -19.01 -29.03 18.32
C PRO A 492 -18.94 -27.76 17.48
N GLU A 493 -18.85 -27.91 16.14
CA GLU A 493 -18.82 -26.75 15.23
C GLU A 493 -20.13 -25.94 15.28
N ARG A 494 -21.26 -26.63 15.28
CA ARG A 494 -22.57 -26.00 15.39
C ARG A 494 -22.75 -25.24 16.70
N GLU A 495 -22.32 -25.81 17.83
CA GLU A 495 -22.43 -25.14 19.12
C GLU A 495 -21.52 -23.91 19.22
N ALA A 496 -20.31 -23.98 18.67
CA ALA A 496 -19.40 -22.83 18.58
C ALA A 496 -19.99 -21.72 17.70
N LEU A 497 -20.53 -22.08 16.54
CA LEU A 497 -21.19 -21.15 15.62
C LEU A 497 -22.44 -20.55 16.25
N ARG A 498 -23.27 -21.35 16.93
CA ARG A 498 -24.47 -20.88 17.64
C ARG A 498 -24.13 -19.77 18.65
N LYS A 499 -23.07 -19.94 19.44
CA LYS A 499 -22.63 -18.93 20.42
C LYS A 499 -22.21 -17.62 19.73
N LYS A 500 -21.40 -17.70 18.67
CA LYS A 500 -21.00 -16.53 17.88
C LYS A 500 -22.24 -15.84 17.25
N PHE A 501 -23.15 -16.63 16.73
CA PHE A 501 -24.38 -16.16 16.10
C PHE A 501 -25.30 -15.44 17.09
N ALA A 502 -25.56 -16.04 18.25
CA ALA A 502 -26.34 -15.42 19.30
C ALA A 502 -25.72 -14.12 19.82
N GLU A 503 -24.39 -14.10 20.00
CA GLU A 503 -23.65 -12.90 20.44
C GLU A 503 -23.76 -11.75 19.42
N ALA A 504 -23.61 -12.04 18.13
CA ALA A 504 -23.73 -11.04 17.07
C ALA A 504 -25.14 -10.45 16.98
N ARG A 505 -26.17 -11.23 17.29
CA ARG A 505 -27.58 -10.83 17.22
C ARG A 505 -28.12 -10.14 18.48
N LYS A 506 -27.26 -9.81 19.44
CA LYS A 506 -27.67 -9.09 20.65
C LYS A 506 -28.32 -7.75 20.33
N SER A 507 -29.43 -7.48 21.01
CA SER A 507 -30.08 -6.18 21.03
C SER A 507 -29.38 -5.24 22.03
N ARG A 508 -29.79 -3.99 22.04
CA ARG A 508 -29.27 -3.01 23.01
C ARG A 508 -29.62 -3.33 24.48
N GLU A 509 -30.66 -4.13 24.71
CA GLU A 509 -31.13 -4.52 26.04
C GLU A 509 -30.47 -5.80 26.57
N GLY A 510 -29.53 -6.39 25.78
CA GLY A 510 -28.78 -7.58 26.18
C GLY A 510 -29.41 -8.91 25.78
N ASN A 511 -30.68 -8.93 25.35
CA ASN A 511 -31.30 -10.05 24.66
C ASN A 511 -30.76 -10.21 23.25
N ALA A 512 -31.10 -11.28 22.57
CA ALA A 512 -30.71 -11.51 21.17
C ALA A 512 -31.94 -11.82 20.30
N TRP A 513 -31.90 -11.43 19.05
CA TRP A 513 -32.94 -11.71 18.08
C TRP A 513 -32.95 -13.18 17.68
N ASP A 514 -34.08 -13.88 17.83
CA ASP A 514 -34.29 -15.22 17.28
C ASP A 514 -34.65 -15.17 15.77
N LEU A 515 -34.85 -16.33 15.15
CA LEU A 515 -35.23 -16.42 13.73
C LEU A 515 -36.75 -16.26 13.49
N ASN A 516 -37.52 -15.96 14.53
CA ASN A 516 -38.92 -15.56 14.44
C ASN A 516 -39.09 -14.05 14.57
N GLY A 517 -37.98 -13.32 14.73
CA GLY A 517 -38.01 -11.87 14.95
C GLY A 517 -38.35 -11.45 16.37
N ASN A 518 -38.18 -12.32 17.37
CA ASN A 518 -38.42 -12.01 18.77
C ASN A 518 -37.11 -11.80 19.52
N GLU A 519 -37.09 -10.94 20.52
CA GLU A 519 -36.00 -10.81 21.46
C GLU A 519 -36.09 -11.89 22.54
N VAL A 520 -35.04 -12.74 22.62
CA VAL A 520 -34.97 -13.87 23.55
C VAL A 520 -33.60 -13.88 24.25
N PRO A 521 -33.43 -14.56 25.39
CA PRO A 521 -32.12 -14.82 25.96
C PRO A 521 -31.16 -15.48 24.96
N ALA A 522 -29.88 -15.10 24.96
CA ALA A 522 -28.91 -15.53 23.96
C ALA A 522 -28.71 -17.06 23.89
N ASP A 523 -28.96 -17.80 24.97
CA ASP A 523 -28.89 -19.25 25.02
C ASP A 523 -30.07 -19.95 24.30
N GLN A 524 -31.19 -19.24 24.09
CA GLN A 524 -32.38 -19.71 23.37
C GLN A 524 -32.29 -19.50 21.86
N VAL A 525 -31.32 -18.69 21.39
CA VAL A 525 -31.11 -18.45 19.94
C VAL A 525 -30.61 -19.74 19.28
N LYS A 526 -31.34 -20.20 18.28
CA LYS A 526 -31.00 -21.37 17.46
C LYS A 526 -30.34 -20.95 16.14
N LEU A 527 -29.51 -21.84 15.60
CA LEU A 527 -29.04 -21.69 14.22
C LEU A 527 -30.20 -21.93 13.23
N PRO A 528 -30.14 -21.30 12.04
CA PRO A 528 -31.10 -21.58 10.97
C PRO A 528 -31.03 -23.06 10.54
N ALA A 529 -32.11 -23.55 9.90
CA ALA A 529 -32.08 -24.88 9.31
C ALA A 529 -31.10 -24.97 8.14
N VAL A 530 -30.45 -26.11 7.97
CA VAL A 530 -29.59 -26.40 6.81
C VAL A 530 -30.47 -26.51 5.56
N LEU A 531 -29.98 -26.04 4.40
CA LEU A 531 -30.71 -25.92 3.11
C LEU A 531 -30.93 -27.27 2.41
#